data_5d7840db0154857d6329135a0a4dac44
#
_entry.id   5d7840db0154857d6329135a0a4dac44
#
_cell.length_a   1.000
_cell.length_b   1.000
_cell.length_c   1.000
_cell.angle_alpha   90.00
_cell.angle_beta   90.00
_cell.angle_gamma   90.00
#
_symmetry.space_group_name_H-M   'P 1'
#
loop_
_entity.id
_entity.type
_entity.pdbx_description
1 polymer ?
#
loop_
_entity_poly.entity_id
_entity_poly.type
_entity_poly.pdbx_seq_one_letter_code
_entity_poly.pdbx_strand_id
1 'polypeptide(L)'
;MNQRTVVLDRVMLASLVWGDVDDTDRPLAVLLHGFPDTAHTWRHLGPALAEAGYRVVAPFTRGYAPSAIPEDGSYHVPALMHDALALHQEYDGDDRAVLVGHDWGAITANGIAASAANPFRTVVAMAVPPLPTMYPRRGDVGRWLRILPRQAALSWYTLFNQLPRLPERSFDRLVAHLWRRWSPGYDPAEDLAHLAEALPDDEHKAAALGYYRAQSRRRQLPHPYRSLAADWLAEPEVPLLYLQGADDGALDPRWADRIGDRLPAGSVVAVIEGAGHFLQLERPDVVNARVLEFFGASR
;
A
#
# COMPACT_ATOMS: atom_id res chain seq x y z
N MET A 1 2.57 20.63 5.35
CA MET A 1 2.58 19.69 4.21
C MET A 1 3.15 20.43 3.01
N ASN A 2 4.23 19.94 2.45
CA ASN A 2 4.89 20.47 1.26
C ASN A 2 4.90 19.37 0.18
N GLN A 3 5.26 19.74 -1.05
CA GLN A 3 5.43 18.77 -2.13
C GLN A 3 6.89 18.78 -2.60
N ARG A 4 7.44 17.60 -2.84
CA ARG A 4 8.76 17.39 -3.44
C ARG A 4 8.64 16.48 -4.66
N THR A 5 9.49 16.66 -5.62
CA THR A 5 9.55 15.84 -6.83
C THR A 5 10.97 15.32 -6.99
N VAL A 6 11.10 14.03 -7.24
CA VAL A 6 12.36 13.34 -7.50
C VAL A 6 12.28 12.58 -8.82
N VAL A 7 13.39 12.54 -9.54
CA VAL A 7 13.48 11.80 -10.80
C VAL A 7 14.30 10.53 -10.52
N LEU A 8 13.59 9.41 -10.37
CA LEU A 8 14.22 8.11 -10.25
C LEU A 8 14.63 7.57 -11.62
N ASP A 9 15.38 6.48 -11.67
CA ASP A 9 15.90 5.92 -12.91
C ASP A 9 14.81 5.47 -13.91
N ARG A 10 13.57 5.23 -13.45
CA ARG A 10 12.46 4.71 -14.26
C ARG A 10 11.19 5.53 -14.24
N VAL A 11 11.05 6.45 -13.29
CA VAL A 11 9.84 7.26 -13.15
C VAL A 11 10.15 8.52 -12.35
N MET A 12 9.49 9.60 -12.67
CA MET A 12 9.47 10.80 -11.84
C MET A 12 8.33 10.65 -10.83
N LEU A 13 8.64 10.79 -9.54
CA LEU A 13 7.65 10.73 -8.46
C LEU A 13 7.55 12.09 -7.75
N ALA A 14 6.33 12.56 -7.62
CA ALA A 14 5.98 13.65 -6.72
C ALA A 14 5.50 13.07 -5.39
N SER A 15 5.87 13.69 -4.29
CA SER A 15 5.55 13.22 -2.94
C SER A 15 5.03 14.36 -2.07
N LEU A 16 4.05 14.06 -1.23
CA LEU A 16 3.76 14.90 -0.07
C LEU A 16 4.81 14.62 1.01
N VAL A 17 5.28 15.69 1.67
CA VAL A 17 6.32 15.56 2.68
C VAL A 17 5.95 16.30 3.96
N TRP A 18 6.36 15.74 5.12
CA TRP A 18 6.21 16.32 6.44
C TRP A 18 7.52 16.20 7.21
N GLY A 19 7.78 17.18 8.06
CA GLY A 19 9.09 17.37 8.68
C GLY A 19 10.11 17.96 7.70
N ASP A 20 11.34 18.11 8.15
CA ASP A 20 12.46 18.49 7.28
C ASP A 20 13.03 17.22 6.64
N VAL A 21 12.74 17.01 5.36
CA VAL A 21 13.15 15.80 4.64
C VAL A 21 14.64 15.79 4.28
N ASP A 22 15.30 16.93 4.39
CA ASP A 22 16.72 17.09 4.14
C ASP A 22 17.55 16.86 5.45
N ASP A 23 16.89 16.75 6.63
CA ASP A 23 17.50 16.48 7.92
C ASP A 23 17.81 14.98 8.10
N THR A 24 18.97 14.53 7.65
CA THR A 24 19.39 13.12 7.70
C THR A 24 19.66 12.59 9.11
N ASP A 25 19.71 13.43 10.13
CA ASP A 25 19.81 12.98 11.53
C ASP A 25 18.50 12.31 11.99
N ARG A 26 17.39 12.58 11.31
CA ARG A 26 16.08 11.96 11.57
C ARG A 26 15.84 10.75 10.70
N PRO A 27 15.20 9.68 11.23
CA PRO A 27 14.87 8.50 10.45
C PRO A 27 13.84 8.82 9.36
N LEU A 28 13.99 8.17 8.20
CA LEU A 28 13.06 8.28 7.08
C LEU A 28 11.81 7.42 7.31
N ALA A 29 10.62 7.94 6.99
CA ALA A 29 9.39 7.18 6.87
C ALA A 29 8.84 7.31 5.44
N VAL A 30 8.73 6.19 4.72
CA VAL A 30 8.12 6.13 3.39
C VAL A 30 6.71 5.58 3.51
N LEU A 31 5.71 6.30 2.97
CA LEU A 31 4.29 5.96 3.09
C LEU A 31 3.68 5.71 1.70
N LEU A 32 3.26 4.48 1.41
CA LEU A 32 2.78 4.05 0.11
C LEU A 32 1.26 3.85 0.10
N HIS A 33 0.55 4.64 -0.71
CA HIS A 33 -0.89 4.46 -0.92
C HIS A 33 -1.21 3.32 -1.91
N GLY A 34 -2.49 2.99 -2.03
CA GLY A 34 -2.99 2.00 -2.97
C GLY A 34 -4.08 2.51 -3.91
N PHE A 35 -4.97 1.62 -4.33
CA PHE A 35 -6.08 1.89 -5.23
C PHE A 35 -7.42 1.80 -4.47
N PRO A 36 -8.39 2.64 -4.77
CA PRO A 36 -8.31 3.89 -5.55
C PRO A 36 -8.12 5.08 -4.60
N ASP A 37 -6.88 5.42 -4.33
CA ASP A 37 -6.49 6.41 -3.34
C ASP A 37 -5.26 7.21 -3.81
N THR A 38 -4.79 8.15 -3.01
CA THR A 38 -3.65 9.01 -3.33
C THR A 38 -2.73 9.22 -2.12
N ALA A 39 -1.62 9.95 -2.29
CA ALA A 39 -0.76 10.32 -1.17
C ALA A 39 -1.48 11.10 -0.05
N HIS A 40 -2.63 11.72 -0.35
CA HIS A 40 -3.44 12.44 0.64
C HIS A 40 -4.05 11.54 1.72
N THR A 41 -4.10 10.22 1.51
CA THR A 41 -4.51 9.26 2.54
C THR A 41 -3.69 9.37 3.83
N TRP A 42 -2.47 9.90 3.71
CA TRP A 42 -1.51 10.04 4.82
C TRP A 42 -1.62 11.38 5.57
N ARG A 43 -2.64 12.21 5.27
CA ARG A 43 -2.84 13.54 5.86
C ARG A 43 -2.93 13.56 7.40
N HIS A 44 -3.24 12.43 8.02
CA HIS A 44 -3.28 12.28 9.48
C HIS A 44 -2.03 11.59 10.04
N LEU A 45 -1.52 10.55 9.39
CA LEU A 45 -0.34 9.82 9.86
C LEU A 45 0.96 10.59 9.57
N GLY A 46 1.05 11.26 8.43
CA GLY A 46 2.24 12.02 8.04
C GLY A 46 2.66 13.07 9.08
N PRO A 47 1.76 13.98 9.50
CA PRO A 47 2.04 14.91 10.59
C PRO A 47 2.42 14.23 11.89
N ALA A 48 1.71 13.18 12.29
CA ALA A 48 1.97 12.47 13.55
C ALA A 48 3.38 11.83 13.59
N LEU A 49 3.83 11.27 12.47
CA LEU A 49 5.20 10.75 12.35
C LEU A 49 6.24 11.89 12.35
N ALA A 50 5.96 13.01 11.70
CA ALA A 50 6.86 14.16 11.71
C ALA A 50 7.02 14.75 13.13
N GLU A 51 5.93 14.84 13.90
CA GLU A 51 5.93 15.22 15.31
C GLU A 51 6.72 14.22 16.18
N ALA A 52 6.67 12.93 15.82
CA ALA A 52 7.46 11.88 16.47
C ALA A 52 8.94 11.85 16.06
N GLY A 53 9.37 12.80 15.21
CA GLY A 53 10.76 12.97 14.81
C GLY A 53 11.19 12.27 13.53
N TYR A 54 10.24 11.83 12.69
CA TYR A 54 10.53 11.28 11.37
C TYR A 54 10.54 12.38 10.29
N ARG A 55 11.34 12.19 9.26
CA ARG A 55 11.17 12.86 7.97
C ARG A 55 10.30 11.96 7.08
N VAL A 56 9.17 12.50 6.63
CA VAL A 56 8.11 11.67 6.04
C VAL A 56 7.95 11.99 4.57
N VAL A 57 7.94 10.94 3.73
CA VAL A 57 7.79 10.99 2.29
C VAL A 57 6.65 10.08 1.87
N ALA A 58 5.61 10.64 1.27
CA ALA A 58 4.46 9.91 0.75
C ALA A 58 4.30 10.18 -0.76
N PRO A 59 4.82 9.33 -1.64
CA PRO A 59 4.71 9.53 -3.07
C PRO A 59 3.26 9.35 -3.55
N PHE A 60 2.86 10.13 -4.55
CA PHE A 60 1.87 9.67 -5.51
C PHE A 60 2.53 8.55 -6.29
N THR A 61 2.00 7.35 -6.20
CA THR A 61 2.63 6.19 -6.83
C THR A 61 2.59 6.31 -8.36
N ARG A 62 3.44 5.56 -9.07
CA ARG A 62 3.58 5.65 -10.53
C ARG A 62 2.23 5.65 -11.24
N GLY A 63 2.02 6.61 -12.16
CA GLY A 63 0.77 6.75 -12.90
C GLY A 63 -0.33 7.54 -12.19
N TYR A 64 -0.09 8.04 -10.98
CA TYR A 64 -0.97 8.98 -10.27
C TYR A 64 -0.34 10.38 -10.31
N ALA A 65 -0.97 11.31 -11.03
CA ALA A 65 -0.48 12.70 -11.08
C ALA A 65 -0.40 13.31 -9.66
N PRO A 66 0.59 14.17 -9.40
CA PRO A 66 1.57 14.73 -10.33
C PRO A 66 2.81 13.84 -10.61
N SER A 67 2.84 12.59 -10.15
CA SER A 67 3.85 11.62 -10.60
C SER A 67 3.64 11.21 -12.04
N ALA A 68 4.72 10.82 -12.72
CA ALA A 68 4.66 10.45 -14.11
C ALA A 68 4.03 9.06 -14.34
N ILE A 69 3.46 8.89 -15.52
CA ILE A 69 3.19 7.58 -16.10
C ILE A 69 4.55 6.97 -16.49
N PRO A 70 4.89 5.75 -16.03
CA PRO A 70 6.21 5.17 -16.31
C PRO A 70 6.37 4.85 -17.80
N GLU A 71 7.49 5.27 -18.39
CA GLU A 71 7.78 5.06 -19.82
C GLU A 71 7.81 3.57 -20.21
N ASP A 72 8.25 2.71 -19.30
CA ASP A 72 8.31 1.26 -19.50
C ASP A 72 6.94 0.57 -19.37
N GLY A 73 5.89 1.32 -18.99
CA GLY A 73 4.53 0.82 -18.79
C GLY A 73 4.41 -0.28 -17.75
N SER A 74 5.34 -0.35 -16.77
CA SER A 74 5.37 -1.39 -15.76
C SER A 74 4.62 -0.96 -14.50
N TYR A 75 3.60 -1.76 -14.13
CA TYR A 75 2.80 -1.62 -12.90
C TYR A 75 2.84 -2.89 -12.04
N HIS A 76 3.81 -3.77 -12.30
CA HIS A 76 4.03 -4.96 -11.48
C HIS A 76 4.50 -4.60 -10.08
N VAL A 77 4.15 -5.40 -9.08
CA VAL A 77 4.60 -5.18 -7.69
C VAL A 77 6.12 -5.01 -7.58
N PRO A 78 6.97 -5.78 -8.28
CA PRO A 78 8.41 -5.53 -8.28
C PRO A 78 8.83 -4.14 -8.76
N ALA A 79 8.05 -3.50 -9.63
CA ALA A 79 8.34 -2.12 -10.03
C ALA A 79 7.98 -1.11 -8.93
N LEU A 80 6.90 -1.35 -8.18
CA LEU A 80 6.52 -0.55 -7.00
C LEU A 80 7.54 -0.72 -5.87
N MET A 81 8.04 -1.95 -5.66
CA MET A 81 9.11 -2.22 -4.71
C MET A 81 10.39 -1.47 -5.08
N HIS A 82 10.76 -1.49 -6.36
CA HIS A 82 11.91 -0.75 -6.86
C HIS A 82 11.78 0.75 -6.60
N ASP A 83 10.60 1.34 -6.82
CA ASP A 83 10.35 2.77 -6.53
C ASP A 83 10.56 3.09 -5.04
N ALA A 84 10.04 2.25 -4.16
CA ALA A 84 10.18 2.47 -2.72
C ALA A 84 11.64 2.33 -2.25
N LEU A 85 12.39 1.38 -2.81
CA LEU A 85 13.84 1.24 -2.56
C LEU A 85 14.63 2.42 -3.12
N ALA A 86 14.27 2.90 -4.31
CA ALA A 86 14.90 4.08 -4.91
C ALA A 86 14.59 5.37 -4.12
N LEU A 87 13.37 5.52 -3.59
CA LEU A 87 13.04 6.64 -2.68
C LEU A 87 13.87 6.59 -1.40
N HIS A 88 14.07 5.39 -0.80
CA HIS A 88 14.94 5.26 0.35
C HIS A 88 16.37 5.76 0.04
N GLN A 89 16.92 5.41 -1.12
CA GLN A 89 18.25 5.85 -1.54
C GLN A 89 18.28 7.35 -1.84
N GLU A 90 17.29 7.88 -2.56
CA GLU A 90 17.22 9.29 -2.96
C GLU A 90 17.11 10.25 -1.78
N TYR A 91 16.46 9.80 -0.70
CA TYR A 91 16.36 10.57 0.54
C TYR A 91 17.42 10.17 1.59
N ASP A 92 18.53 9.57 1.20
CA ASP A 92 19.60 9.14 2.11
C ASP A 92 19.03 8.41 3.35
N GLY A 93 18.17 7.41 3.10
CA GLY A 93 17.60 6.57 4.17
C GLY A 93 18.68 5.70 4.80
N ASP A 94 18.66 5.56 6.10
CA ASP A 94 19.54 4.67 6.86
C ASP A 94 18.80 3.44 7.40
N ASP A 95 19.46 2.64 8.22
CA ASP A 95 18.91 1.43 8.85
C ASP A 95 17.81 1.69 9.91
N ARG A 96 17.53 2.96 10.21
CA ARG A 96 16.39 3.39 11.07
C ARG A 96 15.13 3.65 10.26
N ALA A 97 15.21 3.64 8.93
CA ALA A 97 14.07 3.93 8.06
C ALA A 97 12.91 2.96 8.28
N VAL A 98 11.69 3.44 8.10
CA VAL A 98 10.44 2.68 8.26
C VAL A 98 9.58 2.78 7.01
N LEU A 99 8.80 1.74 6.75
CA LEU A 99 7.91 1.66 5.58
C LEU A 99 6.48 1.42 6.03
N VAL A 100 5.54 2.21 5.53
CA VAL A 100 4.10 2.01 5.74
C VAL A 100 3.44 1.86 4.38
N GLY A 101 2.57 0.87 4.24
CA GLY A 101 1.79 0.67 3.02
C GLY A 101 0.32 0.40 3.31
N HIS A 102 -0.55 0.90 2.43
CA HIS A 102 -1.98 0.60 2.41
C HIS A 102 -2.38 0.02 1.05
N ASP A 103 -3.20 -1.01 1.01
CA ASP A 103 -3.71 -1.69 -0.19
C ASP A 103 -2.56 -2.13 -1.13
N TRP A 104 -2.40 -1.61 -2.36
CA TRP A 104 -1.24 -1.88 -3.22
C TRP A 104 0.08 -1.46 -2.57
N GLY A 105 0.07 -0.39 -1.78
CA GLY A 105 1.21 0.00 -0.95
C GLY A 105 1.54 -1.06 0.10
N ALA A 106 0.53 -1.71 0.70
CA ALA A 106 0.75 -2.82 1.63
C ALA A 106 1.31 -4.07 0.94
N ILE A 107 0.83 -4.40 -0.27
CA ILE A 107 1.40 -5.50 -1.08
C ILE A 107 2.88 -5.22 -1.37
N THR A 108 3.20 -3.96 -1.74
CA THR A 108 4.57 -3.50 -1.98
C THR A 108 5.43 -3.61 -0.72
N ALA A 109 4.94 -3.11 0.40
CA ALA A 109 5.63 -3.15 1.69
C ALA A 109 5.87 -4.59 2.17
N ASN A 110 4.88 -5.48 2.02
CA ASN A 110 5.01 -6.90 2.32
C ASN A 110 6.08 -7.58 1.46
N GLY A 111 6.15 -7.24 0.16
CA GLY A 111 7.19 -7.75 -0.74
C GLY A 111 8.58 -7.28 -0.35
N ILE A 112 8.72 -6.02 0.08
CA ILE A 112 9.99 -5.49 0.60
C ILE A 112 10.35 -6.18 1.91
N ALA A 113 9.40 -6.41 2.82
CA ALA A 113 9.63 -7.13 4.07
C ALA A 113 10.12 -8.58 3.89
N ALA A 114 9.85 -9.17 2.71
CA ALA A 114 10.32 -10.51 2.32
C ALA A 114 11.62 -10.49 1.51
N SER A 115 12.13 -9.31 1.15
CA SER A 115 13.30 -9.18 0.27
C SER A 115 14.58 -9.06 1.07
N ALA A 116 15.63 -9.75 0.63
CA ALA A 116 16.99 -9.55 1.15
C ALA A 116 17.55 -8.14 0.88
N ALA A 117 16.93 -7.39 -0.05
CA ALA A 117 17.28 -6.00 -0.34
C ALA A 117 16.56 -4.98 0.56
N ASN A 118 15.79 -5.43 1.55
CA ASN A 118 15.03 -4.56 2.44
C ASN A 118 15.94 -3.67 3.31
N PRO A 119 15.91 -2.33 3.15
CA PRO A 119 16.67 -1.41 3.98
C PRO A 119 15.86 -0.89 5.19
N PHE A 120 14.55 -1.19 5.25
CA PHE A 120 13.67 -0.67 6.29
C PHE A 120 13.72 -1.56 7.54
N ARG A 121 13.89 -0.95 8.70
CA ARG A 121 13.94 -1.65 9.97
C ARG A 121 12.62 -2.31 10.34
N THR A 122 11.50 -1.62 10.09
CA THR A 122 10.16 -2.11 10.37
C THR A 122 9.20 -1.73 9.25
N VAL A 123 8.18 -2.58 9.08
CA VAL A 123 7.17 -2.43 8.05
C VAL A 123 5.78 -2.44 8.68
N VAL A 124 4.91 -1.54 8.21
CA VAL A 124 3.47 -1.53 8.52
C VAL A 124 2.70 -1.81 7.25
N ALA A 125 1.83 -2.81 7.28
CA ALA A 125 0.91 -3.14 6.19
C ALA A 125 -0.53 -2.95 6.65
N MET A 126 -1.32 -2.18 5.90
CA MET A 126 -2.72 -1.89 6.22
C MET A 126 -3.64 -2.45 5.15
N ALA A 127 -4.74 -3.06 5.59
CA ALA A 127 -5.84 -3.64 4.80
C ALA A 127 -5.48 -4.88 3.97
N VAL A 128 -4.22 -5.06 3.50
CA VAL A 128 -3.81 -6.24 2.73
C VAL A 128 -2.66 -6.97 3.42
N PRO A 129 -2.86 -8.22 3.89
CA PRO A 129 -1.81 -9.00 4.53
C PRO A 129 -0.79 -9.52 3.49
N PRO A 130 0.35 -10.04 3.95
CA PRO A 130 1.27 -10.74 3.06
C PRO A 130 0.54 -11.83 2.26
N LEU A 131 0.55 -11.76 0.93
CA LEU A 131 -0.24 -12.63 0.07
C LEU A 131 -0.02 -14.13 0.31
N PRO A 132 1.21 -14.62 0.59
CA PRO A 132 1.42 -16.03 0.93
C PRO A 132 0.60 -16.50 2.12
N THR A 133 0.28 -15.61 3.08
CA THR A 133 -0.51 -15.95 4.26
C THR A 133 -1.98 -16.25 3.92
N MET A 134 -2.47 -15.77 2.79
CA MET A 134 -3.83 -16.02 2.31
C MET A 134 -3.98 -17.43 1.67
N TYR A 135 -2.90 -18.12 1.33
CA TYR A 135 -2.96 -19.48 0.80
C TYR A 135 -3.16 -20.51 1.93
N PRO A 136 -3.85 -21.65 1.66
CA PRO A 136 -4.10 -22.66 2.67
C PRO A 136 -2.81 -23.41 3.06
N ARG A 137 -2.67 -23.73 4.35
CA ARG A 137 -1.67 -24.67 4.86
C ARG A 137 -2.33 -25.97 5.32
N ARG A 138 -1.52 -27.02 5.51
CA ARG A 138 -1.98 -28.28 6.11
C ARG A 138 -2.60 -27.98 7.48
N GLY A 139 -3.86 -28.41 7.68
CA GLY A 139 -4.59 -28.23 8.94
C GLY A 139 -5.51 -27.01 8.99
N ASP A 140 -5.40 -26.02 8.08
CA ASP A 140 -6.27 -24.84 8.08
C ASP A 140 -7.20 -24.70 6.85
N VAL A 141 -7.19 -25.69 5.96
CA VAL A 141 -7.99 -25.70 4.72
C VAL A 141 -9.48 -25.44 4.98
N GLY A 142 -10.03 -26.03 6.05
CA GLY A 142 -11.45 -25.83 6.41
C GLY A 142 -11.76 -24.37 6.78
N ARG A 143 -10.86 -23.67 7.46
CA ARG A 143 -10.99 -22.23 7.77
C ARG A 143 -10.88 -21.40 6.51
N TRP A 144 -9.90 -21.70 5.66
CA TRP A 144 -9.70 -21.06 4.37
C TRP A 144 -10.93 -21.15 3.46
N LEU A 145 -11.53 -22.34 3.34
CA LEU A 145 -12.75 -22.57 2.55
C LEU A 145 -13.96 -21.76 3.05
N ARG A 146 -14.03 -21.40 4.34
CA ARG A 146 -15.12 -20.58 4.88
C ARG A 146 -14.96 -19.08 4.51
N ILE A 147 -13.73 -18.62 4.29
CA ILE A 147 -13.44 -17.22 3.93
C ILE A 147 -13.56 -17.01 2.43
N LEU A 148 -13.08 -17.98 1.63
CA LEU A 148 -12.91 -17.85 0.20
C LEU A 148 -14.15 -17.40 -0.58
N PRO A 149 -15.38 -17.92 -0.35
CA PRO A 149 -16.55 -17.51 -1.12
C PRO A 149 -16.89 -16.03 -0.92
N ARG A 150 -16.79 -15.52 0.33
CA ARG A 150 -17.01 -14.10 0.61
C ARG A 150 -15.89 -13.26 -0.02
N GLN A 151 -14.62 -13.67 0.11
CA GLN A 151 -13.51 -12.94 -0.49
C GLN A 151 -13.66 -12.89 -2.02
N ALA A 152 -14.03 -13.98 -2.68
CA ALA A 152 -14.25 -14.00 -4.12
C ALA A 152 -15.37 -13.00 -4.53
N ALA A 153 -16.43 -12.92 -3.72
CA ALA A 153 -17.51 -11.95 -3.95
C ALA A 153 -17.06 -10.50 -3.70
N LEU A 154 -16.20 -10.24 -2.72
CA LEU A 154 -15.63 -8.91 -2.46
C LEU A 154 -14.67 -8.49 -3.57
N SER A 155 -13.91 -9.43 -4.12
CA SER A 155 -12.87 -9.19 -5.14
C SER A 155 -13.39 -9.14 -6.58
N TRP A 156 -14.70 -9.06 -6.83
CA TRP A 156 -15.29 -9.03 -8.17
C TRP A 156 -14.68 -7.97 -9.09
N TYR A 157 -14.32 -6.82 -8.52
CA TYR A 157 -13.76 -5.68 -9.24
C TYR A 157 -12.39 -5.98 -9.85
N THR A 158 -11.63 -6.92 -9.29
CA THR A 158 -10.34 -7.34 -9.85
C THR A 158 -10.51 -7.98 -11.23
N LEU A 159 -11.57 -8.77 -11.41
CA LEU A 159 -11.94 -9.34 -12.71
C LEU A 159 -12.55 -8.28 -13.64
N PHE A 160 -13.38 -7.39 -13.11
CA PHE A 160 -13.95 -6.28 -13.87
C PHE A 160 -12.84 -5.39 -14.46
N ASN A 161 -11.80 -5.09 -13.69
CA ASN A 161 -10.65 -4.27 -14.11
C ASN A 161 -9.82 -4.93 -15.25
N GLN A 162 -9.99 -6.24 -15.53
CA GLN A 162 -9.35 -6.89 -16.67
C GLN A 162 -10.04 -6.61 -18.00
N LEU A 163 -11.30 -6.16 -17.99
CA LEU A 163 -12.05 -5.88 -19.20
C LEU A 163 -11.43 -4.70 -19.98
N PRO A 164 -11.48 -4.75 -21.32
CA PRO A 164 -10.97 -3.65 -22.12
C PRO A 164 -11.97 -2.48 -22.13
N ARG A 165 -11.49 -1.26 -21.94
CA ARG A 165 -12.22 0.01 -22.11
C ARG A 165 -13.43 0.25 -21.18
N LEU A 166 -14.06 -0.79 -20.65
CA LEU A 166 -15.25 -0.65 -19.81
C LEU A 166 -14.90 -0.05 -18.43
N PRO A 167 -13.85 -0.55 -17.73
CA PRO A 167 -13.43 0.04 -16.46
C PRO A 167 -13.05 1.51 -16.59
N GLU A 168 -12.30 1.90 -17.62
CA GLU A 168 -11.90 3.30 -17.87
C GLU A 168 -13.13 4.20 -18.06
N ARG A 169 -14.09 3.78 -18.88
CA ARG A 169 -15.32 4.56 -19.14
C ARG A 169 -16.26 4.69 -17.95
N SER A 170 -16.18 3.76 -17.01
CA SER A 170 -17.01 3.74 -15.81
C SER A 170 -16.22 4.08 -14.54
N PHE A 171 -14.98 4.54 -14.69
CA PHE A 171 -14.00 4.67 -13.61
C PHE A 171 -14.55 5.45 -12.41
N ASP A 172 -15.06 6.65 -12.62
CA ASP A 172 -15.52 7.52 -11.54
C ASP A 172 -16.72 6.90 -10.79
N ARG A 173 -17.61 6.19 -11.49
CA ARG A 173 -18.72 5.45 -10.86
C ARG A 173 -18.21 4.22 -10.10
N LEU A 174 -17.23 3.52 -10.67
CA LEU A 174 -16.59 2.36 -10.05
C LEU A 174 -15.95 2.75 -8.73
N VAL A 175 -15.06 3.75 -8.74
CA VAL A 175 -14.32 4.14 -7.54
C VAL A 175 -15.24 4.69 -6.45
N ALA A 176 -16.24 5.51 -6.81
CA ALA A 176 -17.25 5.97 -5.85
C ALA A 176 -18.09 4.82 -5.26
N HIS A 177 -18.35 3.76 -6.03
CA HIS A 177 -19.00 2.55 -5.54
C HIS A 177 -18.09 1.77 -4.59
N LEU A 178 -16.80 1.60 -4.94
CA LEU A 178 -15.83 0.87 -4.12
C LEU A 178 -15.64 1.57 -2.78
N TRP A 179 -15.43 2.87 -2.74
CA TRP A 179 -15.28 3.63 -1.49
C TRP A 179 -16.45 3.40 -0.54
N ARG A 180 -17.71 3.55 -1.01
CA ARG A 180 -18.89 3.29 -0.20
C ARG A 180 -19.04 1.87 0.31
N ARG A 181 -18.57 0.90 -0.48
CA ARG A 181 -18.65 -0.53 -0.12
C ARG A 181 -17.51 -0.96 0.82
N TRP A 182 -16.34 -0.36 0.64
CA TRP A 182 -15.14 -0.74 1.36
C TRP A 182 -15.03 -0.08 2.73
N SER A 183 -15.58 1.13 2.86
CA SER A 183 -15.62 1.90 4.11
C SER A 183 -17.04 2.39 4.41
N PRO A 184 -17.94 1.50 4.88
CA PRO A 184 -19.31 1.85 5.17
C PRO A 184 -19.41 2.92 6.26
N GLY A 185 -20.08 4.04 5.97
CA GLY A 185 -20.27 5.14 6.92
C GLY A 185 -19.23 6.25 6.84
N TYR A 186 -18.14 6.07 6.09
CA TYR A 186 -17.18 7.13 5.79
C TYR A 186 -17.66 7.98 4.61
N ASP A 187 -17.50 9.31 4.71
CA ASP A 187 -17.75 10.23 3.59
C ASP A 187 -16.47 10.44 2.77
N PRO A 188 -16.38 9.86 1.55
CA PRO A 188 -15.18 9.91 0.74
C PRO A 188 -15.09 11.16 -0.16
N ALA A 189 -15.88 12.19 0.04
CA ALA A 189 -16.00 13.31 -0.89
C ALA A 189 -14.65 14.01 -1.13
N GLU A 190 -13.87 14.26 -0.07
CA GLU A 190 -12.55 14.86 -0.14
C GLU A 190 -11.56 13.95 -0.88
N ASP A 191 -11.55 12.65 -0.54
CA ASP A 191 -10.62 11.69 -1.13
C ASP A 191 -10.91 11.43 -2.62
N LEU A 192 -12.20 11.40 -2.99
CA LEU A 192 -12.60 11.30 -4.39
C LEU A 192 -12.23 12.55 -5.20
N ALA A 193 -12.24 13.74 -4.57
CA ALA A 193 -11.73 14.96 -5.23
C ALA A 193 -10.23 14.87 -5.47
N HIS A 194 -9.43 14.48 -4.47
CA HIS A 194 -7.99 14.23 -4.63
C HIS A 194 -7.70 13.15 -5.67
N LEU A 195 -8.51 12.09 -5.72
CA LEU A 195 -8.36 11.04 -6.73
C LEU A 195 -8.64 11.56 -8.13
N ALA A 196 -9.65 12.41 -8.31
CA ALA A 196 -9.95 13.02 -9.61
C ALA A 196 -8.82 13.95 -10.10
N GLU A 197 -8.15 14.66 -9.19
CA GLU A 197 -6.96 15.46 -9.51
C GLU A 197 -5.76 14.58 -9.89
N ALA A 198 -5.60 13.43 -9.23
CA ALA A 198 -4.50 12.51 -9.50
C ALA A 198 -4.72 11.62 -10.75
N LEU A 199 -5.96 11.46 -11.20
CA LEU A 199 -6.34 10.67 -12.37
C LEU A 199 -7.18 11.52 -13.34
N PRO A 200 -6.60 12.60 -13.91
CA PRO A 200 -7.34 13.62 -14.65
C PRO A 200 -7.88 13.17 -16.01
N ASP A 201 -7.31 12.11 -16.57
CA ASP A 201 -7.62 11.65 -17.93
C ASP A 201 -7.62 10.12 -18.04
N ASP A 202 -7.96 9.62 -19.22
CA ASP A 202 -8.07 8.19 -19.50
C ASP A 202 -6.71 7.47 -19.41
N GLU A 203 -5.59 8.17 -19.64
CA GLU A 203 -4.25 7.60 -19.56
C GLU A 203 -3.86 7.31 -18.11
N HIS A 204 -4.09 8.24 -17.19
CA HIS A 204 -3.88 8.05 -15.77
C HIS A 204 -4.86 7.01 -15.18
N LYS A 205 -6.13 7.03 -15.60
CA LYS A 205 -7.10 5.98 -15.21
C LYS A 205 -6.66 4.59 -15.68
N ALA A 206 -6.15 4.49 -16.91
CA ALA A 206 -5.59 3.24 -17.42
C ALA A 206 -4.32 2.81 -16.66
N ALA A 207 -3.49 3.77 -16.22
CA ALA A 207 -2.34 3.51 -15.37
C ALA A 207 -2.75 2.91 -14.02
N ALA A 208 -3.73 3.49 -13.33
CA ALA A 208 -4.27 2.96 -12.08
C ALA A 208 -4.85 1.54 -12.24
N LEU A 209 -5.58 1.27 -13.34
CA LEU A 209 -6.06 -0.07 -13.68
C LEU A 209 -4.90 -1.02 -14.07
N GLY A 210 -3.78 -0.47 -14.50
CA GLY A 210 -2.56 -1.19 -14.86
C GLY A 210 -2.03 -2.06 -13.71
N TYR A 211 -2.21 -1.66 -12.46
CA TYR A 211 -1.81 -2.42 -11.27
C TYR A 211 -2.48 -3.81 -11.22
N TYR A 212 -3.76 -3.89 -11.53
CA TYR A 212 -4.50 -5.16 -11.61
C TYR A 212 -4.15 -5.96 -12.86
N ARG A 213 -4.01 -5.29 -14.00
CA ARG A 213 -3.74 -5.93 -15.30
C ARG A 213 -2.33 -6.49 -15.39
N ALA A 214 -1.36 -5.84 -14.75
CA ALA A 214 0.02 -6.30 -14.72
C ALA A 214 0.15 -7.69 -14.07
N GLN A 215 -0.56 -7.95 -12.98
CA GLN A 215 -0.46 -9.22 -12.24
C GLN A 215 -1.03 -10.41 -13.02
N SER A 216 -1.99 -10.19 -13.93
CA SER A 216 -2.60 -11.24 -14.74
C SER A 216 -1.88 -11.47 -16.08
N ARG A 217 -1.05 -10.54 -16.51
CA ARG A 217 -0.36 -10.60 -17.80
C ARG A 217 1.08 -11.07 -17.62
N ARG A 218 1.41 -12.25 -18.15
CA ARG A 218 2.81 -12.72 -18.22
C ARG A 218 3.60 -11.84 -19.17
N ARG A 219 4.19 -10.77 -18.66
CA ARG A 219 5.18 -9.95 -19.33
C ARG A 219 6.56 -10.26 -18.75
N GLN A 220 7.60 -10.29 -19.58
CA GLN A 220 8.96 -10.28 -19.03
C GLN A 220 9.15 -8.97 -18.27
N LEU A 221 9.48 -9.10 -16.98
CA LEU A 221 9.82 -7.94 -16.18
C LEU A 221 11.12 -7.31 -16.72
N PRO A 222 11.12 -5.99 -16.96
CA PRO A 222 12.38 -5.29 -17.26
C PRO A 222 13.40 -5.50 -16.13
N HIS A 223 14.67 -5.48 -16.48
CA HIS A 223 15.72 -5.21 -15.52
C HIS A 223 15.61 -3.73 -15.10
N PRO A 224 15.55 -3.32 -13.81
CA PRO A 224 16.02 -4.04 -12.62
C PRO A 224 14.94 -4.81 -11.84
N TYR A 225 13.66 -4.74 -12.19
CA TYR A 225 12.56 -5.31 -11.39
C TYR A 225 12.62 -6.84 -11.24
N ARG A 226 13.34 -7.50 -12.16
CA ARG A 226 13.40 -8.97 -12.19
C ARG A 226 14.01 -9.58 -10.93
N SER A 227 14.93 -8.90 -10.27
CA SER A 227 15.56 -9.37 -9.03
C SER A 227 14.55 -9.44 -7.86
N LEU A 228 13.50 -8.63 -7.88
CA LEU A 228 12.46 -8.54 -6.86
C LEU A 228 11.23 -9.43 -7.18
N ALA A 229 11.27 -10.18 -8.32
CA ALA A 229 10.09 -10.87 -8.83
C ALA A 229 9.59 -12.02 -7.95
N ALA A 230 10.46 -12.65 -7.17
CA ALA A 230 10.11 -13.73 -6.25
C ALA A 230 9.61 -13.20 -4.89
N ASP A 231 10.11 -12.06 -4.47
CA ASP A 231 10.00 -11.57 -3.08
C ASP A 231 8.56 -11.17 -2.72
N TRP A 232 7.81 -10.54 -3.63
CA TRP A 232 6.44 -10.09 -3.33
C TRP A 232 5.44 -11.22 -3.07
N LEU A 233 5.80 -12.45 -3.40
CA LEU A 233 5.03 -13.67 -3.11
C LEU A 233 5.71 -14.54 -2.04
N ALA A 234 6.74 -14.04 -1.37
CA ALA A 234 7.41 -14.70 -0.27
C ALA A 234 6.83 -14.25 1.09
N GLU A 235 7.07 -15.05 2.14
CA GLU A 235 6.69 -14.67 3.50
C GLU A 235 7.68 -13.61 4.03
N PRO A 236 7.21 -12.60 4.79
CA PRO A 236 8.08 -11.57 5.36
C PRO A 236 9.18 -12.17 6.24
N GLU A 237 10.39 -11.60 6.18
CA GLU A 237 11.55 -12.00 6.98
C GLU A 237 11.81 -11.04 8.15
N VAL A 238 11.20 -9.83 8.12
CA VAL A 238 11.32 -8.83 9.18
C VAL A 238 10.00 -8.64 9.93
N PRO A 239 10.01 -8.26 11.22
CA PRO A 239 8.80 -7.97 11.97
C PRO A 239 7.95 -6.90 11.29
N LEU A 240 6.63 -7.12 11.26
CA LEU A 240 5.68 -6.14 10.71
C LEU A 240 4.46 -5.94 11.61
N LEU A 241 3.88 -4.75 11.52
CA LEU A 241 2.55 -4.48 12.03
C LEU A 241 1.54 -4.65 10.91
N TYR A 242 0.57 -5.55 11.09
CA TYR A 242 -0.57 -5.66 10.19
C TYR A 242 -1.82 -5.08 10.84
N LEU A 243 -2.46 -4.11 10.17
CA LEU A 243 -3.71 -3.49 10.60
C LEU A 243 -4.83 -3.82 9.61
N GLN A 244 -5.97 -4.30 10.14
CA GLN A 244 -7.15 -4.64 9.37
C GLN A 244 -8.36 -3.88 9.90
N GLY A 245 -9.17 -3.25 9.03
CA GLY A 245 -10.44 -2.70 9.44
C GLY A 245 -11.48 -3.79 9.69
N ALA A 246 -12.24 -3.70 10.77
CA ALA A 246 -13.27 -4.70 11.13
C ALA A 246 -14.42 -4.74 10.12
N ASP A 247 -14.72 -3.60 9.49
CA ASP A 247 -15.81 -3.42 8.52
C ASP A 247 -15.31 -3.35 7.06
N ASP A 248 -14.09 -3.83 6.80
CA ASP A 248 -13.48 -3.80 5.46
C ASP A 248 -14.32 -4.57 4.44
N GLY A 249 -14.77 -3.84 3.42
CA GLY A 249 -15.58 -4.36 2.33
C GLY A 249 -14.78 -4.76 1.09
N ALA A 250 -13.44 -4.61 1.10
CA ALA A 250 -12.53 -5.08 0.05
C ALA A 250 -11.88 -6.41 0.40
N LEU A 251 -11.39 -6.54 1.64
CA LEU A 251 -10.79 -7.75 2.16
C LEU A 251 -11.57 -8.24 3.39
N ASP A 252 -11.83 -9.55 3.43
CA ASP A 252 -12.55 -10.15 4.56
C ASP A 252 -11.70 -10.07 5.84
N PRO A 253 -12.16 -9.40 6.92
CA PRO A 253 -11.38 -9.22 8.13
C PRO A 253 -10.93 -10.54 8.80
N ARG A 254 -11.63 -11.64 8.54
CA ARG A 254 -11.27 -12.97 9.04
C ARG A 254 -9.90 -13.48 8.55
N TRP A 255 -9.31 -12.82 7.53
CA TRP A 255 -7.92 -13.11 7.16
C TRP A 255 -6.96 -12.77 8.29
N ALA A 256 -7.21 -11.71 9.08
CA ALA A 256 -6.37 -11.33 10.20
C ALA A 256 -6.18 -12.46 11.23
N ASP A 257 -7.22 -13.27 11.46
CA ASP A 257 -7.17 -14.41 12.40
C ASP A 257 -6.21 -15.53 11.96
N ARG A 258 -5.74 -15.52 10.71
CA ARG A 258 -4.93 -16.61 10.12
C ARG A 258 -3.47 -16.26 9.97
N ILE A 259 -3.13 -15.00 10.06
CA ILE A 259 -1.79 -14.54 9.64
C ILE A 259 -0.78 -14.47 10.78
N GLY A 260 -1.23 -14.33 12.04
CA GLY A 260 -0.34 -14.12 13.19
C GLY A 260 0.76 -15.18 13.31
N ASP A 261 0.39 -16.46 13.21
CA ASP A 261 1.33 -17.59 13.28
C ASP A 261 2.26 -17.73 12.07
N ARG A 262 2.10 -16.85 11.06
CA ARG A 262 2.84 -16.87 9.81
C ARG A 262 3.76 -15.68 9.63
N LEU A 263 3.74 -14.78 10.60
CA LEU A 263 4.60 -13.61 10.61
C LEU A 263 5.85 -13.86 11.45
N PRO A 264 6.95 -13.19 11.17
CA PRO A 264 8.16 -13.24 11.98
C PRO A 264 7.90 -12.88 13.44
N ALA A 265 8.73 -13.40 14.34
CA ALA A 265 8.68 -13.03 15.75
C ALA A 265 8.81 -11.51 15.94
N GLY A 266 8.01 -10.95 16.85
CA GLY A 266 7.91 -9.50 17.06
C GLY A 266 6.88 -8.80 16.15
N SER A 267 6.25 -9.50 15.20
CA SER A 267 5.13 -8.95 14.43
C SER A 267 3.86 -8.83 15.29
N VAL A 268 3.03 -7.86 14.93
CA VAL A 268 1.75 -7.58 15.59
C VAL A 268 0.63 -7.57 14.56
N VAL A 269 -0.50 -8.18 14.91
CA VAL A 269 -1.74 -8.13 14.11
C VAL A 269 -2.81 -7.46 14.95
N ALA A 270 -3.47 -6.44 14.40
CA ALA A 270 -4.58 -5.76 15.07
C ALA A 270 -5.74 -5.50 14.13
N VAL A 271 -6.95 -5.73 14.62
CA VAL A 271 -8.20 -5.36 13.97
C VAL A 271 -8.67 -4.03 14.56
N ILE A 272 -9.04 -3.09 13.69
CA ILE A 272 -9.48 -1.74 14.07
C ILE A 272 -10.99 -1.69 13.98
N GLU A 273 -11.64 -1.65 15.13
CA GLU A 273 -13.10 -1.56 15.24
C GLU A 273 -13.63 -0.22 14.71
N GLY A 274 -14.75 -0.26 14.00
CA GLY A 274 -15.40 0.91 13.42
C GLY A 274 -14.58 1.55 12.29
N ALA A 275 -13.78 0.75 11.59
CA ALA A 275 -13.08 1.14 10.39
C ALA A 275 -13.26 0.09 9.28
N GLY A 276 -13.44 0.57 8.06
CA GLY A 276 -13.42 -0.23 6.85
C GLY A 276 -12.03 -0.34 6.25
N HIS A 277 -11.97 -0.26 4.92
CA HIS A 277 -10.73 -0.43 4.16
C HIS A 277 -9.74 0.71 4.36
N PHE A 278 -10.22 1.95 4.42
CA PHE A 278 -9.37 3.14 4.58
C PHE A 278 -9.20 3.51 6.06
N LEU A 279 -8.82 2.54 6.87
CA LEU A 279 -8.73 2.63 8.34
C LEU A 279 -7.87 3.81 8.84
N GLN A 280 -6.85 4.22 8.09
CA GLN A 280 -5.99 5.38 8.40
C GLN A 280 -6.73 6.72 8.28
N LEU A 281 -7.82 6.75 7.53
CA LEU A 281 -8.71 7.91 7.38
C LEU A 281 -9.91 7.85 8.31
N GLU A 282 -10.44 6.63 8.54
CA GLU A 282 -11.65 6.41 9.34
C GLU A 282 -11.39 6.47 10.84
N ARG A 283 -10.23 5.95 11.28
CA ARG A 283 -9.82 5.91 12.69
C ARG A 283 -8.36 6.36 12.87
N PRO A 284 -8.03 7.59 12.43
CA PRO A 284 -6.66 8.09 12.45
C PRO A 284 -6.03 8.10 13.85
N ASP A 285 -6.83 8.38 14.88
CA ASP A 285 -6.42 8.35 16.29
C ASP A 285 -5.85 6.99 16.69
N VAL A 286 -6.59 5.92 16.39
CA VAL A 286 -6.22 4.55 16.75
C VAL A 286 -5.06 4.06 15.87
N VAL A 287 -5.13 4.30 14.56
CA VAL A 287 -4.10 3.85 13.61
C VAL A 287 -2.77 4.53 13.90
N ASN A 288 -2.75 5.86 14.09
CA ASN A 288 -1.53 6.59 14.41
C ASN A 288 -0.90 6.10 15.73
N ALA A 289 -1.73 5.89 16.77
CA ALA A 289 -1.23 5.37 18.04
C ALA A 289 -0.57 3.99 17.89
N ARG A 290 -1.20 3.06 17.14
CA ARG A 290 -0.64 1.72 16.89
C ARG A 290 0.66 1.74 16.10
N VAL A 291 0.75 2.59 15.07
CA VAL A 291 1.96 2.74 14.28
C VAL A 291 3.10 3.31 15.12
N LEU A 292 2.84 4.37 15.88
CA LEU A 292 3.85 5.01 16.74
C LEU A 292 4.32 4.08 17.88
N GLU A 293 3.40 3.33 18.49
CA GLU A 293 3.72 2.31 19.50
C GLU A 293 4.66 1.24 18.92
N PHE A 294 4.33 0.71 17.73
CA PHE A 294 5.13 -0.31 17.07
C PHE A 294 6.53 0.18 16.70
N PHE A 295 6.63 1.39 16.17
CA PHE A 295 7.93 2.00 15.88
C PHE A 295 8.76 2.31 17.14
N GLY A 296 8.09 2.67 18.24
CA GLY A 296 8.73 2.88 19.55
C GLY A 296 9.27 1.59 20.17
N ALA A 297 8.54 0.49 20.07
CA ALA A 297 8.94 -0.81 20.59
C ALA A 297 10.08 -1.47 19.79
N SER A 298 10.31 -1.02 18.56
CA SER A 298 11.35 -1.54 17.66
C SER A 298 12.67 -0.75 17.72
N ARG A 299 12.80 0.20 18.67
CA ARG A 299 14.01 1.02 18.86
C ARG A 299 15.14 0.28 19.56
#